data_53095adc2efea782ba1566dc52639167
#
_entry.id   53095adc2efea782ba1566dc52639167
#
_cell.length_a   1.000
_cell.length_b   1.000
_cell.length_c   1.000
_cell.angle_alpha   90.00
_cell.angle_beta   90.00
_cell.angle_gamma   90.00
#
_symmetry.space_group_name_H-M   'P 1'
#
loop_
_entity.id
_entity.type
_entity.pdbx_description
1 polymer ?
#
loop_
_entity_poly.entity_id
_entity_poly.type
_entity_poly.pdbx_seq_one_letter_code
_entity_poly.pdbx_strand_id
1 'polypeptide(L)'
;MNIRVIAALLLALMPFSTTSAQSFTNYDGEFPEGVKVWYHLMVPMRDGVRLATDVYLPSEEGRFPTLLVRDIYGNGSDATRQRYAKFATANGYAFVFQQSRGRFDSEGQWYPYFDEINDGDDTLTWISDQSWSDEQVGMFGTSYLGSVQWLAAVNGNPALTAIAPAMSPGNYYRDVAYPGGAFSLLSRARWGIGLVGSRTITMFPVDWIGGIGHLPIENLAASVGFNVQHFQDWLAHPSYDNYWQPLNLEARAPEMSVPALNFGGWYDVFLRSTIGSYQTMTEQAASRAARNGQRLVIGPWPHGWNVRQTGDIDFGEDAVIEVEKLLVDWFDYWMKGGPAPDSAPIRLFIMGENVWRDEQEWPLARTDYRAMYLHTDGSFSENAPTGEGALHYTYDPADPVSTLGGNIMEPSLRGPYDQSPLDDRKDVLRFVSAPFETATEITGPISAEIYATTDARDTDFMAKLIVVKPDGMAFNLVDGVIRARYREGFEKEKLIEPGETYLYTIDLWATSYLLSPGDRLRVDITSSNYPRLARNLNTGARFAKTAEMKVAHQTIHLSDESPSRIILPFIPR
;
A
#
# COMPACT_ATOMS: atom_id res chain seq x y z
N MET A 1 -33.94 -15.49 -27.04
CA MET A 1 -34.30 -14.51 -26.01
C MET A 1 -33.57 -14.96 -24.75
N ASN A 2 -32.27 -14.64 -24.68
CA ASN A 2 -31.40 -15.08 -23.60
C ASN A 2 -31.17 -13.88 -22.67
N ILE A 3 -31.73 -13.96 -21.48
CA ILE A 3 -31.56 -13.01 -20.40
C ILE A 3 -30.16 -13.27 -19.81
N ARG A 4 -29.21 -12.41 -20.10
CA ARG A 4 -27.93 -12.37 -19.40
C ARG A 4 -28.20 -11.85 -18.00
N VAL A 5 -28.02 -12.71 -17.01
CA VAL A 5 -27.97 -12.32 -15.60
C VAL A 5 -26.67 -11.56 -15.42
N ILE A 6 -26.73 -10.24 -15.48
CA ILE A 6 -25.69 -9.36 -15.00
C ILE A 6 -25.84 -9.37 -13.48
N ALA A 7 -24.94 -10.05 -12.79
CA ALA A 7 -24.79 -9.90 -11.35
C ALA A 7 -24.35 -8.44 -11.12
N ALA A 8 -25.32 -7.58 -10.83
CA ALA A 8 -25.07 -6.21 -10.37
C ALA A 8 -24.50 -6.33 -8.95
N LEU A 9 -23.16 -6.23 -8.82
CA LEU A 9 -22.56 -5.85 -7.55
C LEU A 9 -23.08 -4.43 -7.27
N LEU A 10 -24.06 -4.31 -6.41
CA LEU A 10 -24.47 -3.06 -5.80
C LEU A 10 -23.29 -2.56 -4.94
N LEU A 11 -22.33 -1.87 -5.56
CA LEU A 11 -21.40 -1.02 -4.87
C LEU A 11 -22.23 0.13 -4.26
N ALA A 12 -22.74 -0.11 -3.05
CA ALA A 12 -23.34 0.94 -2.26
C ALA A 12 -22.35 2.10 -2.21
N LEU A 13 -22.85 3.29 -2.53
CA LEU A 13 -22.18 4.57 -2.34
C LEU A 13 -21.92 4.78 -0.84
N MET A 14 -20.92 4.07 -0.30
CA MET A 14 -20.40 4.40 1.01
C MET A 14 -19.42 5.56 0.82
N PRO A 15 -19.55 6.63 1.61
CA PRO A 15 -18.55 7.67 1.65
C PRO A 15 -17.18 7.04 1.90
N PHE A 16 -16.10 7.69 1.42
CA PHE A 16 -14.78 7.48 1.99
C PHE A 16 -14.87 7.84 3.48
N SER A 17 -15.53 7.00 4.25
CA SER A 17 -15.29 7.01 5.67
C SER A 17 -13.83 6.61 5.77
N THR A 18 -13.02 7.61 6.00
CA THR A 18 -11.71 7.42 6.56
C THR A 18 -11.94 6.59 7.81
N THR A 19 -11.79 5.28 7.70
CA THR A 19 -11.90 4.35 8.83
C THR A 19 -10.70 4.48 9.79
N SER A 20 -10.06 5.66 9.82
CA SER A 20 -9.31 6.11 10.99
C SER A 20 -10.24 6.43 12.17
N ALA A 21 -11.55 6.16 12.03
CA ALA A 21 -12.57 6.57 12.98
C ALA A 21 -12.57 5.77 14.31
N GLN A 22 -11.84 4.65 14.40
CA GLN A 22 -11.74 3.93 15.66
C GLN A 22 -10.55 4.35 16.53
N SER A 23 -9.51 4.92 15.95
CA SER A 23 -8.42 5.52 16.69
C SER A 23 -8.81 6.91 17.17
N PHE A 24 -8.33 7.28 18.35
CA PHE A 24 -8.60 8.58 19.00
C PHE A 24 -10.05 8.82 19.46
N THR A 25 -10.90 7.81 19.56
CA THR A 25 -12.27 7.96 20.10
C THR A 25 -12.28 8.37 21.57
N ASN A 26 -11.23 8.07 22.32
CA ASN A 26 -11.07 8.52 23.71
C ASN A 26 -10.97 10.06 23.83
N TYR A 27 -10.81 10.76 22.71
CA TYR A 27 -10.67 12.22 22.64
C TYR A 27 -11.89 12.91 22.02
N ASP A 28 -13.05 12.30 22.08
CA ASP A 28 -14.33 12.92 21.65
C ASP A 28 -14.86 14.00 22.61
N GLY A 29 -14.33 14.06 23.84
CA GLY A 29 -14.70 15.03 24.87
C GLY A 29 -14.35 16.50 24.55
N GLU A 30 -14.35 17.36 25.56
CA GLU A 30 -13.91 18.75 25.47
C GLU A 30 -12.37 18.85 25.49
N PHE A 31 -11.85 20.00 25.07
CA PHE A 31 -10.41 20.29 25.22
C PHE A 31 -10.03 20.36 26.70
N PRO A 32 -8.78 20.01 27.05
CA PRO A 32 -8.24 20.30 28.37
C PRO A 32 -8.37 21.78 28.72
N GLU A 33 -8.55 22.11 30.00
CA GLU A 33 -8.60 23.49 30.47
C GLU A 33 -7.28 24.22 30.15
N GLY A 34 -7.37 25.46 29.68
CA GLY A 34 -6.23 26.30 29.35
C GLY A 34 -5.69 26.14 27.93
N VAL A 35 -6.25 25.27 27.11
CA VAL A 35 -5.86 25.13 25.69
C VAL A 35 -6.12 26.44 24.95
N LYS A 36 -5.06 26.94 24.27
CA LYS A 36 -5.14 28.11 23.42
C LYS A 36 -5.13 27.71 21.96
N VAL A 37 -5.99 28.35 21.16
CA VAL A 37 -6.14 27.99 19.73
C VAL A 37 -6.00 29.22 18.85
N TRP A 38 -5.19 29.07 17.77
CA TRP A 38 -5.17 30.02 16.66
C TRP A 38 -5.61 29.28 15.39
N TYR A 39 -6.65 29.82 14.78
CA TYR A 39 -7.17 29.29 13.53
C TYR A 39 -6.70 30.08 12.33
N HIS A 40 -6.50 29.40 11.24
CA HIS A 40 -6.36 29.99 9.92
C HIS A 40 -5.15 30.94 9.78
N LEU A 41 -4.04 30.59 10.40
CA LEU A 41 -2.77 31.27 10.17
C LEU A 41 -2.29 30.95 8.75
N MET A 42 -1.98 31.97 7.96
CA MET A 42 -1.46 31.79 6.61
C MET A 42 0.07 31.77 6.64
N VAL A 43 0.63 30.56 6.73
CA VAL A 43 2.08 30.32 6.85
C VAL A 43 2.76 30.42 5.48
N PRO A 44 3.74 31.34 5.29
CA PRO A 44 4.40 31.50 4.00
C PRO A 44 5.42 30.39 3.74
N MET A 45 5.39 29.83 2.54
CA MET A 45 6.42 28.94 2.02
C MET A 45 7.51 29.75 1.29
N ARG A 46 8.66 29.14 1.01
CA ARG A 46 9.82 29.77 0.36
C ARG A 46 9.54 30.46 -0.98
N ASP A 47 8.49 30.02 -1.68
CA ASP A 47 8.05 30.58 -2.96
C ASP A 47 6.95 31.64 -2.81
N GLY A 48 6.56 31.99 -1.59
CA GLY A 48 5.56 32.98 -1.26
C GLY A 48 4.11 32.48 -1.22
N VAL A 49 3.85 31.22 -1.57
CA VAL A 49 2.53 30.59 -1.38
C VAL A 49 2.28 30.43 0.12
N ARG A 50 1.05 30.70 0.58
CA ARG A 50 0.70 30.62 1.99
C ARG A 50 -0.23 29.45 2.27
N LEU A 51 0.08 28.67 3.31
CA LEU A 51 -0.67 27.49 3.70
C LEU A 51 -1.51 27.73 4.96
N ALA A 52 -2.80 27.41 4.89
CA ALA A 52 -3.71 27.57 6.00
C ALA A 52 -3.38 26.58 7.13
N THR A 53 -3.15 27.11 8.31
CA THR A 53 -2.59 26.37 9.44
C THR A 53 -3.35 26.72 10.73
N ASP A 54 -3.74 25.70 11.49
CA ASP A 54 -4.30 25.84 12.83
C ASP A 54 -3.28 25.39 13.86
N VAL A 55 -3.21 26.11 14.99
CA VAL A 55 -2.27 25.82 16.09
C VAL A 55 -3.06 25.69 17.39
N TYR A 56 -2.80 24.64 18.13
CA TYR A 56 -3.37 24.36 19.45
C TYR A 56 -2.23 24.22 20.46
N LEU A 57 -2.23 25.03 21.51
CA LEU A 57 -1.25 24.97 22.59
C LEU A 57 -1.86 24.37 23.85
N PRO A 58 -1.14 23.50 24.58
CA PRO A 58 -1.66 22.87 25.80
C PRO A 58 -1.90 23.85 26.95
N SER A 59 -1.24 25.02 26.92
CA SER A 59 -1.45 26.12 27.86
C SER A 59 -1.09 27.47 27.25
N GLU A 60 -1.43 28.57 27.94
CA GLU A 60 -1.16 29.94 27.46
C GLU A 60 0.35 30.29 27.44
N GLU A 61 1.10 29.73 28.36
CA GLU A 61 2.54 29.99 28.53
C GLU A 61 3.35 28.70 28.47
N GLY A 62 4.57 28.77 27.90
CA GLY A 62 5.51 27.68 27.78
C GLY A 62 6.07 27.51 26.38
N ARG A 63 7.04 26.61 26.29
CA ARG A 63 7.56 26.08 25.00
C ARG A 63 7.25 24.59 24.98
N PHE A 64 6.72 24.11 23.88
CA PHE A 64 6.20 22.77 23.76
C PHE A 64 6.80 22.03 22.56
N PRO A 65 7.10 20.75 22.71
CA PRO A 65 7.29 19.90 21.55
C PRO A 65 5.99 19.84 20.74
N THR A 66 6.12 19.80 19.43
CA THR A 66 4.98 19.96 18.51
C THR A 66 4.68 18.67 17.76
N LEU A 67 3.40 18.29 17.67
CA LEU A 67 2.93 17.27 16.74
C LEU A 67 2.29 17.95 15.53
N LEU A 68 2.80 17.63 14.33
CA LEU A 68 2.36 18.18 13.05
C LEU A 68 1.59 17.14 12.23
N VAL A 69 0.43 17.54 11.71
CA VAL A 69 -0.32 16.82 10.68
C VAL A 69 -0.51 17.72 9.48
N ARG A 70 -0.10 17.27 8.29
CA ARG A 70 -0.37 17.94 7.02
C ARG A 70 -1.38 17.12 6.22
N ASP A 71 -2.41 17.78 5.67
CA ASP A 71 -3.60 17.13 5.17
C ASP A 71 -4.09 17.69 3.83
N ILE A 72 -4.52 16.79 2.94
CA ILE A 72 -5.10 17.10 1.64
C ILE A 72 -6.62 16.88 1.59
N TYR A 73 -7.16 16.20 2.61
CA TYR A 73 -8.54 15.74 2.58
C TYR A 73 -9.51 16.74 3.19
N GLY A 74 -8.98 17.77 3.87
CA GLY A 74 -9.76 18.74 4.64
C GLY A 74 -10.44 18.10 5.82
N ASN A 75 -9.98 16.94 6.16
CA ASN A 75 -10.58 15.99 7.10
C ASN A 75 -11.92 16.52 7.61
N GLY A 76 -12.87 16.51 6.70
CA GLY A 76 -14.11 17.27 6.62
C GLY A 76 -15.04 17.15 7.81
N SER A 77 -14.57 16.54 8.86
CA SER A 77 -15.12 16.76 10.17
C SER A 77 -14.08 17.51 10.99
N ASP A 78 -14.43 18.69 11.46
CA ASP A 78 -13.77 19.30 12.61
C ASP A 78 -13.49 18.28 13.72
N ALA A 79 -14.27 17.21 13.79
CA ALA A 79 -14.13 16.13 14.73
C ALA A 79 -12.77 15.41 14.68
N THR A 80 -12.26 14.98 13.51
CA THR A 80 -10.96 14.27 13.44
C THR A 80 -9.81 15.20 13.79
N ARG A 81 -9.78 16.42 13.26
CA ARG A 81 -8.80 17.44 13.63
C ARG A 81 -8.83 17.73 15.12
N GLN A 82 -10.05 17.89 15.68
CA GLN A 82 -10.22 18.14 17.11
C GLN A 82 -9.75 16.95 17.97
N ARG A 83 -10.00 15.70 17.57
CA ARG A 83 -9.47 14.53 18.26
C ARG A 83 -7.95 14.53 18.31
N TYR A 84 -7.31 14.80 17.19
CA TYR A 84 -5.84 14.90 17.14
C TYR A 84 -5.32 16.04 18.01
N ALA A 85 -5.96 17.20 17.96
CA ALA A 85 -5.59 18.34 18.79
C ALA A 85 -5.76 18.05 20.29
N LYS A 86 -6.87 17.42 20.69
CA LYS A 86 -7.11 17.00 22.07
C LYS A 86 -6.12 15.93 22.53
N PHE A 87 -5.84 14.95 21.68
CA PHE A 87 -4.80 13.95 21.94
C PHE A 87 -3.44 14.62 22.21
N ALA A 88 -3.00 15.51 21.33
CA ALA A 88 -1.73 16.16 21.47
C ALA A 88 -1.67 17.06 22.73
N THR A 89 -2.67 17.92 22.90
CA THR A 89 -2.69 18.90 24.03
C THR A 89 -2.87 18.23 25.39
N ALA A 90 -3.67 17.15 25.48
CA ALA A 90 -3.80 16.35 26.70
C ALA A 90 -2.49 15.66 27.12
N ASN A 91 -1.60 15.39 26.15
CA ASN A 91 -0.29 14.80 26.38
C ASN A 91 0.84 15.86 26.41
N GLY A 92 0.51 17.18 26.52
CA GLY A 92 1.48 18.24 26.68
C GLY A 92 2.26 18.63 25.42
N TYR A 93 1.72 18.32 24.23
CA TYR A 93 2.26 18.74 22.93
C TYR A 93 1.48 19.95 22.39
N ALA A 94 2.15 20.87 21.75
CA ALA A 94 1.49 21.72 20.77
C ALA A 94 1.04 20.86 19.59
N PHE A 95 -0.08 21.23 18.98
CA PHE A 95 -0.57 20.58 17.77
C PHE A 95 -0.70 21.55 16.63
N VAL A 96 -0.12 21.22 15.49
CA VAL A 96 -0.22 22.01 14.25
C VAL A 96 -0.92 21.17 13.19
N PHE A 97 -2.03 21.70 12.67
CA PHE A 97 -2.74 21.13 11.54
C PHE A 97 -2.62 22.05 10.35
N GLN A 98 -2.01 21.58 9.27
CA GLN A 98 -1.80 22.38 8.07
C GLN A 98 -2.45 21.72 6.86
N GLN A 99 -3.21 22.49 6.11
CA GLN A 99 -3.75 22.10 4.81
C GLN A 99 -2.65 22.22 3.77
N SER A 100 -2.45 21.16 2.97
CA SER A 100 -1.46 21.16 1.89
C SER A 100 -1.78 22.19 0.81
N ARG A 101 -0.78 22.59 0.06
CA ARG A 101 -0.84 23.52 -1.07
C ARG A 101 -2.02 23.25 -1.99
N GLY A 102 -2.77 24.30 -2.34
CA GLY A 102 -3.91 24.22 -3.24
C GLY A 102 -5.10 23.41 -2.72
N ARG A 103 -5.09 23.06 -1.42
CA ARG A 103 -6.22 22.36 -0.79
C ARG A 103 -6.93 23.30 0.19
N PHE A 104 -8.28 23.26 0.16
CA PHE A 104 -9.17 24.03 1.01
C PHE A 104 -8.84 25.53 1.02
N ASP A 105 -8.30 26.03 2.13
CA ASP A 105 -8.01 27.46 2.33
C ASP A 105 -6.54 27.81 2.09
N SER A 106 -5.68 26.82 1.79
CA SER A 106 -4.31 27.03 1.35
C SER A 106 -4.26 27.55 -0.08
N GLU A 107 -3.32 28.47 -0.32
CA GLU A 107 -3.05 29.04 -1.63
C GLU A 107 -2.33 28.04 -2.55
N GLY A 108 -2.14 28.42 -3.82
CA GLY A 108 -1.43 27.65 -4.83
C GLY A 108 -2.32 26.64 -5.57
N GLN A 109 -1.68 25.66 -6.19
CA GLN A 109 -2.33 24.57 -6.90
C GLN A 109 -1.83 23.24 -6.33
N TRP A 110 -2.75 22.33 -6.11
CA TRP A 110 -2.39 21.00 -5.64
C TRP A 110 -1.91 20.11 -6.78
N TYR A 111 -0.74 19.56 -6.60
CA TYR A 111 -0.22 18.46 -7.39
C TYR A 111 0.35 17.40 -6.43
N PRO A 112 -0.04 16.10 -6.56
CA PRO A 112 0.29 15.10 -5.55
C PRO A 112 1.80 14.94 -5.33
N TYR A 113 2.23 15.01 -4.09
CA TYR A 113 3.53 14.62 -3.54
C TYR A 113 4.70 15.58 -3.78
N PHE A 114 4.87 16.18 -4.94
CA PHE A 114 6.11 16.89 -5.31
C PHE A 114 6.39 18.12 -4.44
N ASP A 115 5.38 18.95 -4.21
CA ASP A 115 5.55 20.17 -3.40
C ASP A 115 5.67 19.86 -1.90
N GLU A 116 5.24 18.67 -1.46
CA GLU A 116 5.24 18.28 -0.05
C GLU A 116 6.65 18.22 0.57
N ILE A 117 7.69 18.03 -0.26
CA ILE A 117 9.09 18.01 0.18
C ILE A 117 9.48 19.40 0.72
N ASN A 118 9.28 20.44 -0.10
CA ASN A 118 9.67 21.81 0.27
C ASN A 118 8.68 22.45 1.25
N ASP A 119 7.38 22.23 1.05
CA ASP A 119 6.35 22.76 1.95
C ASP A 119 6.45 22.15 3.34
N GLY A 120 6.81 20.87 3.43
CA GLY A 120 7.08 20.20 4.69
C GLY A 120 8.26 20.81 5.43
N ASP A 121 9.38 21.01 4.72
CA ASP A 121 10.60 21.63 5.25
C ASP A 121 10.37 23.07 5.74
N ASP A 122 9.67 23.88 4.94
CA ASP A 122 9.32 25.27 5.32
C ASP A 122 8.40 25.31 6.54
N THR A 123 7.46 24.37 6.63
CA THR A 123 6.55 24.27 7.78
C THR A 123 7.30 23.88 9.05
N LEU A 124 8.23 22.94 8.98
CA LEU A 124 9.08 22.54 10.10
C LEU A 124 9.91 23.72 10.60
N THR A 125 10.53 24.47 9.68
CA THR A 125 11.29 25.67 9.98
C THR A 125 10.41 26.73 10.64
N TRP A 126 9.23 27.00 10.08
CA TRP A 126 8.30 27.96 10.65
C TRP A 126 7.87 27.58 12.07
N ILE A 127 7.61 26.30 12.35
CA ILE A 127 7.26 25.83 13.70
C ILE A 127 8.42 26.06 14.66
N SER A 128 9.64 25.71 14.26
CA SER A 128 10.81 25.86 15.14
C SER A 128 11.10 27.32 15.51
N ASP A 129 10.77 28.28 14.64
CA ASP A 129 10.95 29.71 14.85
C ASP A 129 9.88 30.34 15.78
N GLN A 130 8.83 29.59 16.17
CA GLN A 130 7.78 30.14 17.01
C GLN A 130 8.21 30.22 18.49
N SER A 131 7.81 31.30 19.17
CA SER A 131 8.15 31.53 20.59
C SER A 131 7.60 30.43 21.53
N TRP A 132 6.54 29.75 21.13
CA TRP A 132 5.91 28.67 21.89
C TRP A 132 6.50 27.28 21.57
N SER A 133 7.35 27.16 20.57
CA SER A 133 7.98 25.89 20.18
C SER A 133 9.26 25.65 20.98
N ASP A 134 9.52 24.40 21.35
CA ASP A 134 10.81 23.95 21.89
C ASP A 134 11.77 23.46 20.79
N GLU A 135 11.43 23.73 19.51
CA GLU A 135 12.19 23.39 18.31
C GLU A 135 12.13 21.91 17.91
N GLN A 136 11.36 21.08 18.61
CA GLN A 136 11.18 19.67 18.29
C GLN A 136 9.81 19.42 17.65
N VAL A 137 9.79 18.76 16.50
CA VAL A 137 8.57 18.43 15.77
C VAL A 137 8.48 16.93 15.54
N GLY A 138 7.38 16.32 15.93
CA GLY A 138 6.96 14.99 15.55
C GLY A 138 5.85 15.04 14.50
N MET A 139 5.77 14.03 13.65
CA MET A 139 4.67 13.92 12.69
C MET A 139 3.99 12.56 12.78
N PHE A 140 2.67 12.50 12.61
CA PHE A 140 1.92 11.25 12.55
C PHE A 140 0.78 11.33 11.53
N GLY A 141 0.25 10.20 11.13
CA GLY A 141 -0.90 10.11 10.24
C GLY A 141 -0.82 8.95 9.26
N THR A 142 -1.95 8.67 8.61
CA THR A 142 -2.16 7.50 7.76
C THR A 142 -2.22 7.89 6.29
N SER A 143 -1.77 7.00 5.39
CA SER A 143 -1.89 7.15 3.95
C SER A 143 -1.14 8.38 3.43
N TYR A 144 -1.80 9.34 2.80
CA TYR A 144 -1.16 10.59 2.37
C TYR A 144 -0.56 11.37 3.54
N LEU A 145 -1.20 11.36 4.72
CA LEU A 145 -0.66 11.98 5.93
C LEU A 145 0.58 11.24 6.46
N GLY A 146 0.76 9.97 6.11
CA GLY A 146 2.00 9.22 6.29
C GLY A 146 3.05 9.60 5.25
N SER A 147 2.64 9.77 3.98
CA SER A 147 3.51 10.18 2.89
C SER A 147 4.20 11.52 3.15
N VAL A 148 3.45 12.52 3.61
CA VAL A 148 4.00 13.88 3.84
C VAL A 148 5.06 13.91 4.95
N GLN A 149 5.06 12.93 5.86
CA GLN A 149 6.10 12.81 6.89
C GLN A 149 7.44 12.41 6.26
N TRP A 150 7.42 11.38 5.41
CA TRP A 150 8.60 10.94 4.67
C TRP A 150 9.10 12.01 3.70
N LEU A 151 8.19 12.67 2.98
CA LEU A 151 8.53 13.75 2.06
C LEU A 151 9.16 14.94 2.78
N ALA A 152 8.66 15.33 3.96
CA ALA A 152 9.27 16.36 4.80
C ALA A 152 10.65 15.97 5.35
N ALA A 153 10.89 14.66 5.57
CA ALA A 153 12.16 14.17 6.10
C ALA A 153 13.33 14.25 5.09
N VAL A 154 13.03 14.30 3.79
CA VAL A 154 14.02 14.24 2.70
C VAL A 154 15.06 15.37 2.78
N ASN A 155 14.65 16.59 3.15
CA ASN A 155 15.56 17.72 3.25
C ASN A 155 16.41 17.75 4.54
N GLY A 156 16.22 16.76 5.43
CA GLY A 156 17.02 16.63 6.65
C GLY A 156 16.84 17.77 7.65
N ASN A 157 15.64 18.38 7.71
CA ASN A 157 15.36 19.49 8.62
C ASN A 157 15.60 19.08 10.08
N PRO A 158 16.45 19.80 10.83
CA PRO A 158 16.82 19.40 12.21
C PRO A 158 15.67 19.47 13.21
N ALA A 159 14.61 20.22 12.92
CA ALA A 159 13.43 20.29 13.78
C ALA A 159 12.61 18.97 13.74
N LEU A 160 12.71 18.17 12.65
CA LEU A 160 11.99 16.91 12.55
C LEU A 160 12.65 15.83 13.39
N THR A 161 12.12 15.60 14.58
CA THR A 161 12.71 14.74 15.60
C THR A 161 12.29 13.27 15.47
N ALA A 162 11.02 13.01 15.17
CA ALA A 162 10.49 11.64 15.00
C ALA A 162 9.24 11.64 14.12
N ILE A 163 8.99 10.52 13.44
CA ILE A 163 7.76 10.32 12.64
C ILE A 163 7.04 9.02 13.00
N ALA A 164 5.74 8.98 12.75
CA ALA A 164 4.92 7.79 12.90
C ALA A 164 4.00 7.59 11.68
N PRO A 165 4.58 7.20 10.52
CA PRO A 165 3.82 6.99 9.29
C PRO A 165 3.06 5.67 9.35
N ALA A 166 1.75 5.73 9.06
CA ALA A 166 0.92 4.54 8.93
C ALA A 166 0.51 4.32 7.47
N MET A 167 0.70 3.08 6.96
CA MET A 167 0.20 2.66 5.64
C MET A 167 0.50 3.68 4.54
N SER A 168 1.77 4.02 4.38
CA SER A 168 2.22 5.05 3.45
C SER A 168 3.19 4.51 2.40
N PRO A 169 3.17 5.06 1.17
CA PRO A 169 4.12 4.65 0.14
C PRO A 169 5.55 5.15 0.41
N GLY A 170 6.54 4.34 0.05
CA GLY A 170 7.96 4.68 0.03
C GLY A 170 8.53 4.76 -1.38
N ASN A 171 7.96 3.99 -2.32
CA ASN A 171 8.30 4.06 -3.75
C ASN A 171 7.02 4.24 -4.56
N TYR A 172 6.79 5.46 -5.03
CA TYR A 172 5.51 5.80 -5.67
C TYR A 172 5.30 5.16 -7.04
N TYR A 173 6.35 4.90 -7.79
CA TYR A 173 6.24 4.12 -9.03
C TYR A 173 5.79 2.69 -8.73
N ARG A 174 6.60 1.97 -7.99
CA ARG A 174 6.46 0.53 -7.74
C ARG A 174 5.21 0.18 -6.92
N ASP A 175 4.88 0.97 -5.91
CA ASP A 175 3.89 0.58 -4.92
C ASP A 175 2.57 1.38 -5.04
N VAL A 176 2.57 2.49 -5.82
CA VAL A 176 1.38 3.33 -5.98
C VAL A 176 0.82 3.24 -7.39
N ALA A 177 1.67 3.51 -8.41
CA ALA A 177 1.18 3.67 -9.78
C ALA A 177 1.32 2.39 -10.61
N TYR A 178 2.48 1.68 -10.54
CA TYR A 178 2.83 0.61 -11.44
C TYR A 178 3.42 -0.63 -10.75
N PRO A 179 2.69 -1.31 -9.85
CA PRO A 179 3.16 -2.55 -9.27
C PRO A 179 3.44 -3.58 -10.37
N GLY A 180 4.68 -4.13 -10.38
CA GLY A 180 5.14 -5.03 -11.43
C GLY A 180 5.02 -4.48 -12.85
N GLY A 181 4.99 -3.15 -13.04
CA GLY A 181 4.81 -2.49 -14.33
C GLY A 181 3.36 -2.41 -14.82
N ALA A 182 2.39 -2.93 -14.08
CA ALA A 182 0.97 -2.84 -14.41
C ALA A 182 0.32 -1.65 -13.67
N PHE A 183 -0.45 -0.83 -14.38
CA PHE A 183 -1.05 0.37 -13.79
C PHE A 183 -2.15 0.02 -12.77
N SER A 184 -2.09 0.59 -11.56
CA SER A 184 -3.09 0.47 -10.49
C SER A 184 -4.38 1.23 -10.84
N LEU A 185 -5.17 0.68 -11.78
CA LEU A 185 -6.26 1.39 -12.44
C LEU A 185 -7.31 1.91 -11.47
N LEU A 186 -7.95 1.03 -10.71
CA LEU A 186 -9.08 1.42 -9.84
C LEU A 186 -8.65 2.44 -8.78
N SER A 187 -7.54 2.18 -8.12
CA SER A 187 -7.03 3.06 -7.06
C SER A 187 -6.63 4.43 -7.62
N ARG A 188 -5.91 4.46 -8.75
CA ARG A 188 -5.42 5.72 -9.33
C ARG A 188 -6.53 6.52 -9.98
N ALA A 189 -7.46 5.87 -10.68
CA ALA A 189 -8.62 6.56 -11.23
C ALA A 189 -9.49 7.15 -10.11
N ARG A 190 -9.91 6.33 -9.15
CA ARG A 190 -10.81 6.77 -8.09
C ARG A 190 -10.18 7.85 -7.19
N TRP A 191 -8.95 7.61 -6.71
CA TRP A 191 -8.26 8.57 -5.85
C TRP A 191 -7.81 9.81 -6.63
N GLY A 192 -7.12 9.64 -7.76
CA GLY A 192 -6.54 10.74 -8.52
C GLY A 192 -7.58 11.65 -9.14
N ILE A 193 -8.64 11.09 -9.74
CA ILE A 193 -9.73 11.88 -10.32
C ILE A 193 -10.67 12.41 -9.23
N GLY A 194 -10.90 11.62 -8.17
CA GLY A 194 -11.78 12.01 -7.05
C GLY A 194 -11.26 13.17 -6.20
N LEU A 195 -9.96 13.48 -6.27
CA LEU A 195 -9.33 14.61 -5.56
C LEU A 195 -9.14 15.86 -6.43
N VAL A 196 -9.77 15.91 -7.60
CA VAL A 196 -9.71 17.11 -8.44
C VAL A 196 -10.37 18.30 -7.76
N GLY A 197 -9.73 19.47 -7.85
CA GLY A 197 -10.20 20.73 -7.25
C GLY A 197 -9.64 21.01 -5.86
N SER A 198 -9.92 22.22 -5.35
CA SER A 198 -9.28 22.73 -4.13
C SER A 198 -10.04 22.43 -2.85
N ARG A 199 -11.36 22.27 -2.88
CA ARG A 199 -12.20 22.27 -1.67
C ARG A 199 -12.98 20.99 -1.41
N THR A 200 -13.02 20.08 -2.33
CA THR A 200 -13.90 18.93 -2.15
C THR A 200 -13.16 17.67 -2.53
N ILE A 201 -13.14 16.75 -1.61
CA ILE A 201 -13.11 15.34 -1.99
C ILE A 201 -14.45 15.12 -2.63
N THR A 202 -14.49 15.36 -3.91
CA THR A 202 -15.73 15.18 -4.61
C THR A 202 -15.95 13.71 -4.79
N MET A 203 -16.68 13.17 -3.86
CA MET A 203 -17.44 11.97 -4.07
C MET A 203 -18.64 12.33 -4.91
N PHE A 204 -18.39 12.87 -6.11
CA PHE A 204 -19.43 12.95 -7.10
C PHE A 204 -19.94 11.53 -7.34
N PRO A 205 -21.23 11.33 -7.59
CA PRO A 205 -21.72 10.09 -8.13
C PRO A 205 -21.15 9.91 -9.55
N VAL A 206 -19.86 9.59 -9.62
CA VAL A 206 -19.21 9.16 -10.84
C VAL A 206 -19.61 7.71 -11.02
N ASP A 207 -20.16 7.37 -12.17
CA ASP A 207 -20.35 5.97 -12.56
C ASP A 207 -18.98 5.32 -12.80
N TRP A 208 -18.31 4.97 -11.70
CA TRP A 208 -17.03 4.27 -11.75
C TRP A 208 -17.16 2.89 -12.39
N ILE A 209 -18.31 2.25 -12.29
CA ILE A 209 -18.54 0.92 -12.86
C ILE A 209 -18.59 1.01 -14.38
N GLY A 210 -19.33 1.98 -14.92
CA GLY A 210 -19.34 2.23 -16.36
C GLY A 210 -18.06 2.89 -16.88
N GLY A 211 -17.50 3.82 -16.08
CA GLY A 211 -16.32 4.62 -16.48
C GLY A 211 -14.99 3.88 -16.44
N ILE A 212 -14.76 3.02 -15.43
CA ILE A 212 -13.45 2.39 -15.23
C ILE A 212 -13.02 1.48 -16.41
N GLY A 213 -13.99 0.99 -17.17
CA GLY A 213 -13.76 0.19 -18.38
C GLY A 213 -13.37 0.97 -19.63
N HIS A 214 -13.38 2.32 -19.56
CA HIS A 214 -13.15 3.17 -20.73
C HIS A 214 -11.76 2.94 -21.34
N LEU A 215 -11.73 2.84 -22.67
CA LEU A 215 -10.50 2.72 -23.45
C LEU A 215 -10.53 3.71 -24.62
N PRO A 216 -9.38 4.30 -24.99
CA PRO A 216 -8.08 4.26 -24.31
C PRO A 216 -8.14 4.86 -22.89
N ILE A 217 -7.30 4.34 -21.98
CA ILE A 217 -7.30 4.78 -20.57
C ILE A 217 -6.99 6.28 -20.43
N GLU A 218 -6.22 6.87 -21.33
CA GLU A 218 -5.92 8.31 -21.34
C GLU A 218 -7.18 9.18 -21.39
N ASN A 219 -8.28 8.69 -21.93
CA ASN A 219 -9.55 9.39 -22.01
C ASN A 219 -10.48 9.13 -20.81
N LEU A 220 -10.09 8.26 -19.87
CA LEU A 220 -10.94 7.87 -18.76
C LEU A 220 -11.40 9.06 -17.92
N ALA A 221 -10.51 9.96 -17.52
CA ALA A 221 -10.87 11.13 -16.73
C ALA A 221 -11.87 12.04 -17.50
N ALA A 222 -11.63 12.25 -18.79
CA ALA A 222 -12.52 13.04 -19.65
C ALA A 222 -13.88 12.36 -19.84
N SER A 223 -13.94 11.04 -19.94
CA SER A 223 -15.19 10.28 -20.11
C SER A 223 -16.14 10.40 -18.90
N VAL A 224 -15.58 10.70 -17.73
CA VAL A 224 -16.35 10.98 -16.50
C VAL A 224 -16.43 12.48 -16.18
N GLY A 225 -16.05 13.35 -17.12
CA GLY A 225 -16.25 14.79 -17.04
C GLY A 225 -15.14 15.61 -16.40
N PHE A 226 -13.94 15.03 -16.21
CA PHE A 226 -12.83 15.71 -15.55
C PHE A 226 -11.59 15.85 -16.44
N ASN A 227 -10.84 16.93 -16.22
CA ASN A 227 -9.49 17.09 -16.75
C ASN A 227 -8.51 17.12 -15.57
N VAL A 228 -7.66 16.08 -15.45
CA VAL A 228 -6.81 15.83 -14.29
C VAL A 228 -5.37 15.66 -14.73
N GLN A 229 -4.55 16.70 -14.57
CA GLN A 229 -3.17 16.72 -15.07
C GLN A 229 -2.32 15.60 -14.49
N HIS A 230 -2.30 15.43 -13.17
CA HIS A 230 -1.49 14.38 -12.53
C HIS A 230 -1.89 12.96 -12.97
N PHE A 231 -3.17 12.71 -13.28
CA PHE A 231 -3.60 11.43 -13.81
C PHE A 231 -3.04 11.20 -15.23
N GLN A 232 -3.05 12.24 -16.07
CA GLN A 232 -2.44 12.18 -17.41
C GLN A 232 -0.93 11.97 -17.33
N ASP A 233 -0.25 12.65 -16.39
CA ASP A 233 1.19 12.53 -16.20
C ASP A 233 1.56 11.11 -15.74
N TRP A 234 0.79 10.52 -14.82
CA TRP A 234 1.00 9.12 -14.43
C TRP A 234 0.91 8.19 -15.64
N LEU A 235 -0.08 8.36 -16.51
CA LEU A 235 -0.23 7.55 -17.72
C LEU A 235 0.86 7.82 -18.77
N ALA A 236 1.45 9.02 -18.78
CA ALA A 236 2.54 9.38 -19.68
C ALA A 236 3.89 8.79 -19.29
N HIS A 237 4.06 8.42 -17.98
CA HIS A 237 5.28 7.88 -17.40
C HIS A 237 5.09 6.42 -16.93
N PRO A 238 4.85 5.44 -17.87
CA PRO A 238 4.61 4.05 -17.51
C PRO A 238 5.89 3.30 -17.07
N SER A 239 7.07 3.85 -17.35
CA SER A 239 8.38 3.34 -16.92
C SER A 239 8.90 4.14 -15.72
N TYR A 240 9.80 3.55 -14.95
CA TYR A 240 10.49 4.23 -13.87
C TYR A 240 11.55 5.18 -14.44
N ASP A 241 11.18 6.44 -14.61
CA ASP A 241 11.99 7.50 -15.21
C ASP A 241 12.22 8.67 -14.25
N ASN A 242 12.76 9.78 -14.77
CA ASN A 242 13.05 11.00 -14.00
C ASN A 242 11.81 11.62 -13.32
N TYR A 243 10.61 11.32 -13.77
CA TYR A 243 9.37 11.76 -13.11
C TYR A 243 9.20 11.09 -11.74
N TRP A 244 9.52 9.80 -11.63
CA TRP A 244 9.33 9.03 -10.42
C TRP A 244 10.51 9.06 -9.46
N GLN A 245 11.73 9.33 -9.94
CA GLN A 245 12.94 9.29 -9.12
C GLN A 245 12.87 10.16 -7.86
N PRO A 246 12.36 11.43 -7.90
CA PRO A 246 12.23 12.25 -6.70
C PRO A 246 11.30 11.65 -5.63
N LEU A 247 10.36 10.80 -6.05
CA LEU A 247 9.36 10.14 -5.24
C LEU A 247 9.74 8.69 -4.86
N ASN A 248 10.96 8.26 -5.10
CA ASN A 248 11.50 7.01 -4.57
C ASN A 248 12.21 7.29 -3.24
N LEU A 249 11.44 7.34 -2.16
CA LEU A 249 11.93 7.68 -0.83
C LEU A 249 12.86 6.61 -0.26
N GLU A 250 12.69 5.35 -0.65
CA GLU A 250 13.61 4.27 -0.27
C GLU A 250 15.03 4.57 -0.80
N ALA A 251 15.16 4.99 -2.06
CA ALA A 251 16.46 5.38 -2.61
C ALA A 251 17.04 6.66 -1.97
N ARG A 252 16.20 7.45 -1.30
CA ARG A 252 16.58 8.68 -0.60
C ARG A 252 16.82 8.49 0.90
N ALA A 253 16.75 7.27 1.42
CA ALA A 253 17.03 6.97 2.82
C ALA A 253 18.37 7.55 3.34
N PRO A 254 19.48 7.60 2.55
CA PRO A 254 20.72 8.23 2.96
C PRO A 254 20.64 9.75 3.22
N GLU A 255 19.57 10.42 2.76
CA GLU A 255 19.33 11.85 2.99
C GLU A 255 18.55 12.10 4.29
N MET A 256 17.91 11.08 4.86
CA MET A 256 17.00 11.20 6.00
C MET A 256 17.67 10.80 7.33
N SER A 257 17.43 11.59 8.38
CA SER A 257 18.00 11.37 9.72
C SER A 257 16.96 11.08 10.80
N VAL A 258 15.72 10.76 10.42
CA VAL A 258 14.57 10.66 11.32
C VAL A 258 14.31 9.21 11.75
N PRO A 259 14.09 8.93 13.04
CA PRO A 259 13.52 7.68 13.52
C PRO A 259 12.05 7.59 13.15
N ALA A 260 11.57 6.38 12.85
CA ALA A 260 10.18 6.16 12.41
C ALA A 260 9.51 4.96 13.10
N LEU A 261 8.27 5.15 13.55
CA LEU A 261 7.36 4.10 13.97
C LEU A 261 6.41 3.77 12.81
N ASN A 262 6.78 2.75 12.04
CA ASN A 262 6.07 2.35 10.84
C ASN A 262 4.91 1.42 11.15
N PHE A 263 3.68 1.78 10.76
CA PHE A 263 2.52 0.90 10.85
C PHE A 263 2.11 0.40 9.47
N GLY A 264 1.90 -0.91 9.35
CA GLY A 264 1.43 -1.57 8.14
C GLY A 264 0.32 -2.58 8.41
N GLY A 265 -0.21 -3.15 7.34
CA GLY A 265 -1.19 -4.24 7.41
C GLY A 265 -0.91 -5.27 6.34
N TRP A 266 -1.11 -6.57 6.66
CA TRP A 266 -0.86 -7.65 5.70
C TRP A 266 -1.70 -7.53 4.43
N TYR A 267 -2.86 -6.85 4.51
CA TYR A 267 -3.73 -6.57 3.37
C TYR A 267 -3.75 -5.10 2.96
N ASP A 268 -2.77 -4.30 3.44
CA ASP A 268 -2.64 -2.91 3.00
C ASP A 268 -2.00 -2.81 1.63
N VAL A 269 -2.50 -1.89 0.81
CA VAL A 269 -1.98 -1.59 -0.54
C VAL A 269 -0.55 -1.06 -0.53
N PHE A 270 -0.05 -0.56 0.61
CA PHE A 270 1.31 -0.04 0.78
C PHE A 270 2.20 -0.93 1.67
N LEU A 271 1.79 -2.18 1.96
CA LEU A 271 2.57 -3.10 2.78
C LEU A 271 4.03 -3.19 2.33
N ARG A 272 4.26 -3.33 1.02
CA ARG A 272 5.60 -3.43 0.44
C ARG A 272 6.45 -2.19 0.75
N SER A 273 5.88 -0.99 0.62
CA SER A 273 6.54 0.26 0.98
C SER A 273 6.81 0.39 2.47
N THR A 274 5.84 0.00 3.30
CA THR A 274 6.02 0.06 4.77
C THR A 274 7.21 -0.79 5.21
N ILE A 275 7.31 -2.01 4.69
CA ILE A 275 8.45 -2.90 4.95
C ILE A 275 9.74 -2.35 4.31
N GLY A 276 9.68 -1.92 3.05
CA GLY A 276 10.84 -1.38 2.32
C GLY A 276 11.41 -0.13 2.97
N SER A 277 10.57 0.79 3.42
CA SER A 277 11.01 1.99 4.15
C SER A 277 11.68 1.63 5.48
N TYR A 278 11.10 0.69 6.26
CA TYR A 278 11.73 0.18 7.47
C TYR A 278 13.12 -0.39 7.19
N GLN A 279 13.25 -1.28 6.20
CA GLN A 279 14.52 -1.92 5.85
C GLN A 279 15.56 -0.90 5.38
N THR A 280 15.22 -0.06 4.41
CA THR A 280 16.18 0.92 3.86
C THR A 280 16.60 1.95 4.90
N MET A 281 15.69 2.41 5.76
CA MET A 281 16.03 3.33 6.83
C MET A 281 16.90 2.66 7.92
N THR A 282 16.65 1.41 8.25
CA THR A 282 17.50 0.65 9.19
C THR A 282 18.92 0.50 8.66
N GLU A 283 19.08 0.28 7.36
CA GLU A 283 20.38 0.03 6.73
C GLU A 283 21.11 1.33 6.36
N GLN A 284 20.41 2.33 5.80
CA GLN A 284 21.00 3.40 5.01
C GLN A 284 20.69 4.81 5.52
N ALA A 285 19.81 4.99 6.53
CA ALA A 285 19.51 6.33 7.04
C ALA A 285 20.80 7.09 7.44
N ALA A 286 20.79 8.41 7.24
CA ALA A 286 21.98 9.26 7.39
C ALA A 286 22.61 9.19 8.80
N SER A 287 21.81 9.03 9.85
CA SER A 287 22.30 8.99 11.23
C SER A 287 22.17 7.60 11.86
N ARG A 288 23.09 7.29 12.82
CA ARG A 288 22.97 6.07 13.63
C ARG A 288 21.70 6.04 14.47
N ALA A 289 21.28 7.20 14.97
CA ALA A 289 20.04 7.33 15.75
C ALA A 289 18.82 6.94 14.91
N ALA A 290 18.75 7.43 13.66
CA ALA A 290 17.70 7.06 12.73
C ALA A 290 17.72 5.56 12.39
N ARG A 291 18.90 4.99 12.06
CA ARG A 291 19.01 3.55 11.75
C ARG A 291 18.54 2.67 12.91
N ASN A 292 18.95 2.96 14.12
CA ASN A 292 18.59 2.20 15.32
C ASN A 292 17.18 2.53 15.83
N GLY A 293 16.63 3.66 15.42
CA GLY A 293 15.34 4.19 15.83
C GLY A 293 14.16 3.74 14.96
N GLN A 294 14.36 2.78 14.06
CA GLN A 294 13.24 2.27 13.26
C GLN A 294 12.42 1.25 14.03
N ARG A 295 11.09 1.34 13.92
CA ARG A 295 10.14 0.37 14.46
C ARG A 295 9.14 -0.02 13.39
N LEU A 296 8.66 -1.28 13.41
CA LEU A 296 7.71 -1.82 12.44
C LEU A 296 6.61 -2.58 13.17
N VAL A 297 5.36 -2.21 12.92
CA VAL A 297 4.17 -2.90 13.44
C VAL A 297 3.28 -3.29 12.27
N ILE A 298 3.04 -4.60 12.06
CA ILE A 298 2.19 -5.09 10.98
C ILE A 298 1.07 -5.95 11.55
N GLY A 299 -0.16 -5.45 11.41
CA GLY A 299 -1.38 -6.15 11.81
C GLY A 299 -2.07 -6.85 10.64
N PRO A 300 -3.17 -7.58 10.89
CA PRO A 300 -3.94 -8.27 9.84
C PRO A 300 -4.85 -7.31 9.05
N TRP A 301 -4.46 -6.05 8.96
CA TRP A 301 -5.31 -4.94 8.53
C TRP A 301 -5.24 -4.69 7.03
N PRO A 302 -6.35 -4.16 6.44
CA PRO A 302 -6.37 -3.56 5.12
C PRO A 302 -5.97 -2.08 5.20
N HIS A 303 -6.03 -1.34 4.08
CA HIS A 303 -5.92 0.12 4.09
C HIS A 303 -7.10 0.75 4.85
N GLY A 304 -6.91 1.14 6.06
CA GLY A 304 -7.94 1.50 7.05
C GLY A 304 -7.77 0.64 8.30
N TRP A 305 -6.64 0.71 8.89
CA TRP A 305 -5.98 -0.09 9.89
C TRP A 305 -6.64 -0.11 11.28
N ASN A 306 -6.11 -0.95 12.15
CA ASN A 306 -6.57 -1.14 13.53
C ASN A 306 -8.03 -1.61 13.62
N VAL A 307 -8.36 -2.59 12.79
CA VAL A 307 -9.69 -3.20 12.73
C VAL A 307 -9.62 -4.69 13.01
N ARG A 308 -10.67 -5.22 13.61
CA ARG A 308 -10.82 -6.64 13.90
C ARG A 308 -11.19 -7.45 12.66
N GLN A 309 -12.15 -6.91 11.88
CA GLN A 309 -12.68 -7.56 10.68
C GLN A 309 -11.92 -7.07 9.44
N THR A 310 -11.37 -8.01 8.65
CA THR A 310 -10.74 -7.73 7.36
C THR A 310 -11.27 -8.69 6.32
N GLY A 311 -11.91 -8.20 5.25
CA GLY A 311 -12.59 -9.05 4.27
C GLY A 311 -13.60 -9.97 4.95
N ASP A 312 -13.53 -11.26 4.63
CA ASP A 312 -14.41 -12.29 5.19
C ASP A 312 -13.91 -12.83 6.54
N ILE A 313 -12.73 -12.41 7.03
CA ILE A 313 -12.11 -12.97 8.24
C ILE A 313 -12.20 -12.01 9.43
N ASP A 314 -12.68 -12.53 10.56
CA ASP A 314 -12.57 -11.90 11.88
C ASP A 314 -11.30 -12.41 12.58
N PHE A 315 -10.31 -11.54 12.75
CA PHE A 315 -9.03 -11.86 13.38
C PHE A 315 -9.03 -11.77 14.92
N GLY A 316 -10.19 -11.50 15.51
CA GLY A 316 -10.35 -11.39 16.96
C GLY A 316 -10.02 -10.01 17.52
N GLU A 317 -10.24 -9.87 18.84
CA GLU A 317 -10.04 -8.58 19.52
C GLU A 317 -8.58 -8.20 19.64
N ASP A 318 -7.69 -9.18 19.71
CA ASP A 318 -6.24 -8.96 19.76
C ASP A 318 -5.68 -8.33 18.47
N ALA A 319 -6.45 -8.35 17.35
CA ALA A 319 -6.09 -7.64 16.13
C ALA A 319 -6.12 -6.11 16.31
N VAL A 320 -6.80 -5.59 17.34
CA VAL A 320 -6.88 -4.15 17.63
C VAL A 320 -5.88 -3.78 18.72
N ILE A 321 -5.10 -2.74 18.50
CA ILE A 321 -4.05 -2.26 19.44
C ILE A 321 -4.33 -0.84 19.92
N GLU A 322 -3.75 -0.47 21.05
CA GLU A 322 -3.83 0.88 21.63
C GLU A 322 -2.85 1.84 20.92
N VAL A 323 -3.25 2.33 19.75
CA VAL A 323 -2.41 3.18 18.89
C VAL A 323 -1.97 4.45 19.59
N GLU A 324 -2.89 5.11 20.31
CA GLU A 324 -2.64 6.35 21.01
C GLU A 324 -1.53 6.20 22.05
N LYS A 325 -1.54 5.07 22.77
CA LYS A 325 -0.48 4.75 23.73
C LYS A 325 0.87 4.58 23.04
N LEU A 326 0.90 3.84 21.93
CA LEU A 326 2.14 3.65 21.17
C LEU A 326 2.70 4.97 20.63
N LEU A 327 1.83 5.89 20.19
CA LEU A 327 2.24 7.22 19.72
C LEU A 327 2.76 8.08 20.88
N VAL A 328 2.12 8.07 22.05
CA VAL A 328 2.59 8.82 23.23
C VAL A 328 3.94 8.28 23.67
N ASP A 329 4.09 6.97 23.86
CA ASP A 329 5.34 6.33 24.27
C ASP A 329 6.48 6.65 23.27
N TRP A 330 6.17 6.65 21.95
CA TRP A 330 7.10 6.96 20.88
C TRP A 330 7.59 8.41 20.93
N PHE A 331 6.66 9.37 20.94
CA PHE A 331 7.02 10.78 20.92
C PHE A 331 7.60 11.25 22.27
N ASP A 332 7.12 10.74 23.40
CA ASP A 332 7.71 11.05 24.71
C ASP A 332 9.18 10.61 24.79
N TYR A 333 9.50 9.43 24.25
CA TYR A 333 10.89 8.96 24.18
C TYR A 333 11.77 9.90 23.37
N TRP A 334 11.37 10.24 22.14
CA TRP A 334 12.21 11.02 21.24
C TRP A 334 12.22 12.52 21.52
N MET A 335 11.14 13.07 22.04
CA MET A 335 10.95 14.53 22.16
C MET A 335 10.96 15.05 23.61
N LYS A 336 10.75 14.18 24.60
CA LYS A 336 10.72 14.60 26.02
C LYS A 336 11.71 13.83 26.89
N GLY A 337 12.53 12.94 26.30
CA GLY A 337 13.48 12.12 27.07
C GLY A 337 12.79 11.08 27.98
N GLY A 338 11.61 10.64 27.60
CA GLY A 338 10.87 9.56 28.25
C GLY A 338 11.62 8.22 28.19
N PRO A 339 11.09 7.16 28.85
CA PRO A 339 11.69 5.84 28.81
C PRO A 339 11.70 5.26 27.38
N ALA A 340 12.74 4.50 27.05
CA ALA A 340 12.78 3.78 25.78
C ALA A 340 11.57 2.82 25.68
N PRO A 341 10.94 2.72 24.49
CA PRO A 341 9.86 1.76 24.29
C PRO A 341 10.33 0.35 24.66
N ASP A 342 9.59 -0.31 25.58
CA ASP A 342 9.86 -1.69 26.01
C ASP A 342 9.27 -2.68 24.99
N SER A 343 9.71 -2.59 23.74
CA SER A 343 9.28 -3.44 22.65
C SER A 343 10.43 -3.77 21.72
N ALA A 344 10.38 -4.94 21.11
CA ALA A 344 11.27 -5.29 20.02
C ALA A 344 11.11 -4.32 18.85
N PRO A 345 12.12 -4.21 17.96
CA PRO A 345 12.04 -3.31 16.80
C PRO A 345 10.91 -3.66 15.83
N ILE A 346 10.45 -4.90 15.85
CA ILE A 346 9.39 -5.38 14.95
C ILE A 346 8.32 -6.11 15.74
N ARG A 347 7.07 -5.84 15.42
CA ARG A 347 5.91 -6.54 15.98
C ARG A 347 4.97 -6.97 14.85
N LEU A 348 4.79 -8.28 14.70
CA LEU A 348 4.00 -8.89 13.62
C LEU A 348 2.79 -9.63 14.17
N PHE A 349 1.66 -9.49 13.50
CA PHE A 349 0.50 -10.34 13.74
C PHE A 349 0.60 -11.61 12.89
N ILE A 350 0.62 -12.76 13.54
CA ILE A 350 0.65 -14.07 12.88
C ILE A 350 -0.78 -14.50 12.61
N MET A 351 -1.23 -14.32 11.37
CA MET A 351 -2.57 -14.73 10.96
C MET A 351 -2.73 -16.25 11.03
N GLY A 352 -3.94 -16.73 11.25
CA GLY A 352 -4.23 -18.16 11.43
C GLY A 352 -3.99 -18.65 12.87
N GLU A 353 -2.96 -18.18 13.55
CA GLU A 353 -2.78 -18.28 15.01
C GLU A 353 -3.44 -17.10 15.75
N ASN A 354 -3.51 -15.97 15.06
CA ASN A 354 -4.10 -14.70 15.52
C ASN A 354 -3.45 -14.15 16.81
N VAL A 355 -2.12 -14.13 16.83
CA VAL A 355 -1.31 -13.61 17.94
C VAL A 355 -0.28 -12.60 17.46
N TRP A 356 0.07 -11.66 18.33
CA TRP A 356 1.21 -10.78 18.12
C TRP A 356 2.51 -11.47 18.53
N ARG A 357 3.57 -11.24 17.75
CA ARG A 357 4.91 -11.73 18.02
C ARG A 357 5.95 -10.64 17.77
N ASP A 358 6.84 -10.49 18.74
CA ASP A 358 7.97 -9.57 18.66
C ASP A 358 9.16 -10.24 17.96
N GLU A 359 9.82 -9.48 17.05
CA GLU A 359 10.95 -9.93 16.23
C GLU A 359 12.07 -8.89 16.25
N GLN A 360 13.31 -9.37 16.02
CA GLN A 360 14.49 -8.51 16.06
C GLN A 360 14.92 -7.98 14.70
N GLU A 361 14.50 -8.62 13.62
CA GLU A 361 14.93 -8.32 12.26
C GLU A 361 13.87 -8.73 11.21
N TRP A 362 13.95 -8.14 10.05
CA TRP A 362 13.17 -8.54 8.88
C TRP A 362 14.03 -8.47 7.60
N PRO A 363 14.02 -9.50 6.69
CA PRO A 363 13.38 -10.81 6.91
C PRO A 363 13.98 -11.55 8.10
N LEU A 364 13.22 -12.51 8.66
CA LEU A 364 13.67 -13.26 9.84
C LEU A 364 14.85 -14.15 9.47
N ALA A 365 15.99 -14.07 10.18
CA ALA A 365 17.19 -14.87 9.87
C ALA A 365 16.96 -16.39 9.94
N ARG A 366 15.96 -16.83 10.72
CA ARG A 366 15.57 -18.25 10.82
C ARG A 366 14.69 -18.75 9.69
N THR A 367 14.33 -17.88 8.71
CA THR A 367 13.47 -18.27 7.59
C THR A 367 14.18 -19.29 6.70
N ASP A 368 13.50 -20.41 6.45
CA ASP A 368 13.89 -21.43 5.48
C ASP A 368 13.12 -21.21 4.17
N TYR A 369 13.79 -20.64 3.17
CA TYR A 369 13.20 -20.39 1.86
C TYR A 369 13.19 -21.65 1.03
N ARG A 370 12.00 -22.18 0.73
CA ARG A 370 11.83 -23.40 -0.06
C ARG A 370 11.16 -23.13 -1.39
N ALA A 371 11.71 -23.76 -2.42
CA ALA A 371 11.10 -23.77 -3.74
C ALA A 371 9.99 -24.83 -3.78
N MET A 372 8.78 -24.39 -4.13
CA MET A 372 7.62 -25.24 -4.34
C MET A 372 7.29 -25.25 -5.83
N TYR A 373 7.49 -26.37 -6.50
CA TYR A 373 7.36 -26.51 -7.95
C TYR A 373 5.90 -26.80 -8.35
N LEU A 374 5.49 -26.25 -9.48
CA LEU A 374 4.17 -26.46 -10.08
C LEU A 374 4.23 -27.67 -11.01
N HIS A 375 3.17 -28.51 -11.01
CA HIS A 375 3.12 -29.74 -11.78
C HIS A 375 1.94 -29.79 -12.75
N THR A 376 2.06 -30.58 -13.82
CA THR A 376 1.03 -30.71 -14.88
C THR A 376 -0.28 -31.34 -14.40
N ASP A 377 -0.26 -32.06 -13.29
CA ASP A 377 -1.46 -32.62 -12.66
C ASP A 377 -2.23 -31.61 -11.76
N GLY A 378 -1.76 -30.35 -11.70
CA GLY A 378 -2.32 -29.31 -10.84
C GLY A 378 -1.87 -29.40 -9.38
N SER A 379 -0.90 -30.24 -9.06
CA SER A 379 -0.27 -30.24 -7.74
C SER A 379 0.87 -29.24 -7.66
N PHE A 380 1.27 -28.87 -6.43
CA PHE A 380 2.52 -28.16 -6.20
C PHE A 380 3.22 -28.66 -4.93
N SER A 381 4.54 -28.85 -5.01
CA SER A 381 5.32 -29.53 -3.97
C SER A 381 6.80 -29.15 -4.03
N GLU A 382 7.59 -29.57 -3.04
CA GLU A 382 9.05 -29.39 -3.02
C GLU A 382 9.78 -30.25 -4.08
N ASN A 383 9.14 -31.26 -4.66
CA ASN A 383 9.75 -32.11 -5.68
C ASN A 383 9.87 -31.35 -7.01
N ALA A 384 11.08 -31.27 -7.56
CA ALA A 384 11.26 -30.69 -8.88
C ALA A 384 10.55 -31.53 -9.96
N PRO A 385 9.99 -30.92 -11.02
CA PRO A 385 9.41 -31.65 -12.13
C PRO A 385 10.47 -32.47 -12.87
N THR A 386 10.05 -33.57 -13.49
CA THR A 386 10.92 -34.42 -14.30
C THR A 386 10.37 -34.55 -15.72
N GLY A 387 11.23 -34.34 -16.71
CA GLY A 387 10.85 -34.42 -18.12
C GLY A 387 10.06 -33.18 -18.60
N GLU A 388 9.42 -33.31 -19.75
CA GLU A 388 8.65 -32.25 -20.38
C GLU A 388 7.29 -32.05 -19.71
N GLY A 389 6.79 -30.80 -19.65
CA GLY A 389 5.48 -30.48 -19.12
C GLY A 389 5.09 -29.02 -19.32
N ALA A 390 3.85 -28.80 -19.66
CA ALA A 390 3.28 -27.46 -19.75
C ALA A 390 1.76 -27.47 -19.55
N LEU A 391 1.20 -26.36 -19.09
CA LEU A 391 -0.23 -26.08 -19.09
C LEU A 391 -0.52 -24.82 -19.89
N HIS A 392 -1.74 -24.77 -20.45
CA HIS A 392 -2.14 -23.69 -21.36
C HIS A 392 -3.40 -23.03 -20.90
N TYR A 393 -3.54 -21.73 -21.17
CA TYR A 393 -4.80 -21.01 -21.05
C TYR A 393 -4.90 -19.90 -22.09
N THR A 394 -6.11 -19.44 -22.34
CA THR A 394 -6.38 -18.32 -23.25
C THR A 394 -6.81 -17.12 -22.44
N TYR A 395 -6.10 -16.01 -22.59
CA TYR A 395 -6.46 -14.73 -21.99
C TYR A 395 -7.13 -13.82 -23.00
N ASP A 396 -8.38 -13.44 -22.72
CA ASP A 396 -9.15 -12.44 -23.49
C ASP A 396 -9.26 -11.14 -22.68
N PRO A 397 -8.66 -10.03 -23.14
CA PRO A 397 -8.79 -8.74 -22.45
C PRO A 397 -10.23 -8.20 -22.38
N ALA A 398 -11.15 -8.71 -23.20
CA ALA A 398 -12.56 -8.34 -23.14
C ALA A 398 -13.31 -9.01 -21.96
N ASP A 399 -12.78 -10.13 -21.45
CA ASP A 399 -13.33 -10.86 -20.30
C ASP A 399 -12.24 -11.14 -19.22
N PRO A 400 -11.64 -10.09 -18.62
CA PRO A 400 -10.56 -10.28 -17.66
C PRO A 400 -11.05 -10.92 -16.35
N VAL A 401 -10.13 -11.62 -15.66
CA VAL A 401 -10.40 -12.14 -14.30
C VAL A 401 -10.68 -10.99 -13.36
N SER A 402 -11.81 -11.06 -12.67
CA SER A 402 -12.25 -10.03 -11.74
C SER A 402 -11.39 -10.01 -10.48
N THR A 403 -11.12 -8.81 -9.96
CA THR A 403 -10.52 -8.64 -8.64
C THR A 403 -11.47 -9.18 -7.57
N LEU A 404 -10.95 -10.08 -6.73
CA LEU A 404 -11.64 -10.61 -5.57
C LEU A 404 -10.66 -10.64 -4.40
N GLY A 405 -10.80 -9.69 -3.49
CA GLY A 405 -9.90 -9.54 -2.35
C GLY A 405 -8.51 -9.02 -2.68
N GLY A 406 -7.66 -8.96 -1.65
CA GLY A 406 -6.25 -8.60 -1.72
C GLY A 406 -5.91 -7.21 -1.20
N ASN A 407 -4.68 -6.78 -1.53
CA ASN A 407 -4.11 -5.49 -1.15
C ASN A 407 -4.64 -4.39 -2.08
N ILE A 408 -5.82 -3.90 -1.78
CA ILE A 408 -6.53 -2.90 -2.60
C ILE A 408 -7.15 -1.80 -1.73
N MET A 409 -7.28 -0.59 -2.27
CA MET A 409 -7.89 0.53 -1.54
C MET A 409 -9.42 0.48 -1.48
N GLU A 410 -10.07 -0.26 -2.40
CA GLU A 410 -11.53 -0.35 -2.46
C GLU A 410 -12.11 -1.05 -1.22
N PRO A 411 -12.89 -0.35 -0.37
CA PRO A 411 -13.36 -0.90 0.90
C PRO A 411 -14.10 -2.23 0.81
N SER A 412 -14.86 -2.42 -0.28
CA SER A 412 -15.67 -3.63 -0.49
C SER A 412 -14.89 -4.82 -1.06
N LEU A 413 -13.61 -4.63 -1.40
CA LEU A 413 -12.76 -5.66 -2.02
C LEU A 413 -11.43 -5.88 -1.28
N ARG A 414 -11.15 -5.13 -0.21
CA ARG A 414 -9.86 -5.21 0.50
C ARG A 414 -9.86 -6.33 1.53
N GLY A 415 -8.79 -7.12 1.54
CA GLY A 415 -8.60 -8.20 2.52
C GLY A 415 -8.74 -9.60 1.94
N PRO A 416 -8.81 -10.63 2.81
CA PRO A 416 -9.04 -12.00 2.41
C PRO A 416 -10.52 -12.23 2.07
N TYR A 417 -10.76 -12.78 0.87
CA TYR A 417 -12.09 -13.20 0.40
C TYR A 417 -12.02 -14.62 -0.13
N ASP A 418 -13.15 -15.35 -0.05
CA ASP A 418 -13.25 -16.66 -0.67
C ASP A 418 -13.08 -16.57 -2.20
N GLN A 419 -12.13 -17.33 -2.73
CA GLN A 419 -11.76 -17.34 -4.15
C GLN A 419 -12.57 -18.34 -4.98
N SER A 420 -13.45 -19.14 -4.39
CA SER A 420 -14.26 -20.13 -5.07
C SER A 420 -15.14 -19.57 -6.21
N PRO A 421 -15.62 -18.29 -6.19
CA PRO A 421 -16.34 -17.72 -7.34
C PRO A 421 -15.51 -17.66 -8.63
N LEU A 422 -14.19 -17.80 -8.56
CA LEU A 422 -13.30 -17.82 -9.72
C LEU A 422 -13.00 -19.25 -10.23
N ASP A 423 -13.47 -20.31 -9.56
CA ASP A 423 -13.06 -21.68 -9.85
C ASP A 423 -13.52 -22.21 -11.22
N ASP A 424 -14.59 -21.67 -11.78
CA ASP A 424 -15.05 -22.03 -13.14
C ASP A 424 -14.26 -21.36 -14.28
N ARG A 425 -13.38 -20.37 -13.96
CA ARG A 425 -12.56 -19.67 -14.95
C ARG A 425 -11.52 -20.61 -15.56
N LYS A 426 -11.44 -20.64 -16.90
CA LYS A 426 -10.50 -21.47 -17.67
C LYS A 426 -9.18 -20.74 -17.95
N ASP A 427 -9.14 -19.45 -17.71
CA ASP A 427 -7.95 -18.59 -17.82
C ASP A 427 -7.22 -18.40 -16.46
N VAL A 428 -7.53 -19.28 -15.48
CA VAL A 428 -6.83 -19.40 -14.20
C VAL A 428 -6.32 -20.83 -14.06
N LEU A 429 -4.99 -21.02 -14.08
CA LEU A 429 -4.39 -22.30 -13.73
C LEU A 429 -4.24 -22.41 -12.22
N ARG A 430 -4.62 -23.54 -11.64
CA ARG A 430 -4.63 -23.78 -10.20
C ARG A 430 -3.72 -24.94 -9.83
N PHE A 431 -2.91 -24.70 -8.81
CA PHE A 431 -1.98 -25.69 -8.28
C PHE A 431 -2.20 -25.80 -6.77
N VAL A 432 -2.45 -27.00 -6.27
CA VAL A 432 -2.84 -27.24 -4.88
C VAL A 432 -1.86 -28.20 -4.21
N SER A 433 -1.36 -27.83 -3.03
CA SER A 433 -0.46 -28.70 -2.24
C SER A 433 -1.20 -29.90 -1.65
N ALA A 434 -0.46 -30.91 -1.20
CA ALA A 434 -0.98 -31.85 -0.19
C ALA A 434 -1.43 -31.10 1.07
N PRO A 435 -2.34 -31.65 1.88
CA PRO A 435 -2.70 -31.04 3.17
C PRO A 435 -1.48 -31.06 4.09
N PHE A 436 -1.28 -29.98 4.85
CA PHE A 436 -0.27 -29.94 5.89
C PHE A 436 -0.65 -30.88 7.04
N GLU A 437 0.25 -31.74 7.45
CA GLU A 437 0.01 -32.69 8.54
C GLU A 437 0.16 -32.06 9.92
N THR A 438 1.00 -31.02 10.00
CA THR A 438 1.32 -30.30 11.24
C THR A 438 1.13 -28.79 11.02
N ALA A 439 0.97 -28.07 12.13
CA ALA A 439 0.95 -26.60 12.08
C ALA A 439 2.25 -26.09 11.46
N THR A 440 2.13 -25.35 10.36
CA THR A 440 3.26 -24.91 9.54
C THR A 440 3.15 -23.41 9.29
N GLU A 441 4.19 -22.66 9.65
CA GLU A 441 4.20 -21.22 9.51
C GLU A 441 4.95 -20.79 8.25
N ILE A 442 4.35 -19.83 7.52
CA ILE A 442 5.01 -19.05 6.48
C ILE A 442 5.04 -17.59 6.92
N THR A 443 6.25 -17.02 7.08
CA THR A 443 6.43 -15.60 7.46
C THR A 443 7.63 -15.02 6.73
N GLY A 444 7.38 -14.08 5.83
CA GLY A 444 8.44 -13.46 5.04
C GLY A 444 8.01 -13.05 3.64
N PRO A 445 8.95 -12.53 2.83
CA PRO A 445 8.72 -12.21 1.42
C PRO A 445 8.51 -13.48 0.58
N ILE A 446 7.63 -13.34 -0.43
CA ILE A 446 7.22 -14.42 -1.34
C ILE A 446 7.45 -13.99 -2.78
N SER A 447 7.97 -14.88 -3.61
CA SER A 447 8.12 -14.65 -5.05
C SER A 447 7.74 -15.88 -5.86
N ALA A 448 7.28 -15.65 -7.10
CA ALA A 448 7.08 -16.72 -8.07
C ALA A 448 8.02 -16.54 -9.26
N GLU A 449 8.57 -17.64 -9.73
CA GLU A 449 9.40 -17.74 -10.93
C GLU A 449 8.62 -18.57 -11.97
N ILE A 450 8.10 -17.90 -12.99
CA ILE A 450 7.21 -18.49 -13.98
C ILE A 450 7.90 -18.48 -15.33
N TYR A 451 8.19 -19.65 -15.88
CA TYR A 451 8.63 -19.81 -17.25
C TYR A 451 7.40 -19.85 -18.16
N ALA A 452 7.27 -18.87 -19.04
CA ALA A 452 6.10 -18.79 -19.90
C ALA A 452 6.43 -18.37 -21.32
N THR A 453 5.58 -18.86 -22.25
CA THR A 453 5.53 -18.47 -23.66
C THR A 453 4.17 -17.87 -23.98
N THR A 454 4.12 -16.90 -24.87
CA THR A 454 2.87 -16.31 -25.38
C THR A 454 2.99 -16.03 -26.88
N ASP A 455 1.85 -15.97 -27.59
CA ASP A 455 1.77 -15.52 -28.97
C ASP A 455 1.56 -14.00 -29.12
N ALA A 456 1.57 -13.27 -27.99
CA ALA A 456 1.44 -11.82 -27.91
C ALA A 456 2.83 -11.13 -27.83
N ARG A 457 2.87 -9.83 -28.18
CA ARG A 457 4.08 -9.01 -28.03
C ARG A 457 4.24 -8.41 -26.64
N ASP A 458 3.18 -8.43 -25.85
CA ASP A 458 3.14 -8.04 -24.44
C ASP A 458 1.93 -8.69 -23.78
N THR A 459 2.02 -9.03 -22.52
CA THR A 459 0.93 -9.58 -21.69
C THR A 459 1.28 -9.36 -20.21
N ASP A 460 0.41 -9.78 -19.31
CA ASP A 460 0.71 -9.81 -17.89
C ASP A 460 0.68 -11.25 -17.36
N PHE A 461 1.57 -11.55 -16.39
CA PHE A 461 1.49 -12.77 -15.60
C PHE A 461 1.28 -12.41 -14.14
N MET A 462 0.33 -13.06 -13.52
CA MET A 462 -0.05 -12.88 -12.12
C MET A 462 0.01 -14.19 -11.38
N ALA A 463 0.48 -14.13 -10.14
CA ALA A 463 0.44 -15.24 -9.21
C ALA A 463 -0.31 -14.79 -7.94
N LYS A 464 -1.16 -15.68 -7.41
CA LYS A 464 -1.88 -15.46 -6.16
C LYS A 464 -1.66 -16.68 -5.26
N LEU A 465 -1.24 -16.44 -4.01
CA LEU A 465 -1.15 -17.48 -2.98
C LEU A 465 -2.42 -17.45 -2.12
N ILE A 466 -3.00 -18.61 -1.91
CA ILE A 466 -4.30 -18.83 -1.28
C ILE A 466 -4.14 -19.93 -0.23
N VAL A 467 -4.78 -19.76 0.94
CA VAL A 467 -4.97 -20.87 1.90
C VAL A 467 -6.32 -21.51 1.65
N VAL A 468 -6.34 -22.84 1.51
CA VAL A 468 -7.56 -23.62 1.37
C VAL A 468 -7.81 -24.38 2.66
N LYS A 469 -8.95 -24.12 3.29
CA LYS A 469 -9.37 -24.74 4.55
C LYS A 469 -9.94 -26.13 4.31
N PRO A 470 -9.99 -27.02 5.31
CA PRO A 470 -10.56 -28.36 5.17
C PRO A 470 -12.03 -28.39 4.75
N ASP A 471 -12.80 -27.33 5.02
CA ASP A 471 -14.19 -27.16 4.59
C ASP A 471 -14.35 -26.68 3.14
N GLY A 472 -13.22 -26.38 2.46
CA GLY A 472 -13.18 -25.92 1.07
C GLY A 472 -13.14 -24.41 0.90
N MET A 473 -13.28 -23.60 1.95
CA MET A 473 -13.11 -22.15 1.87
C MET A 473 -11.67 -21.82 1.46
N ALA A 474 -11.51 -20.89 0.53
CA ALA A 474 -10.22 -20.57 -0.08
C ALA A 474 -9.92 -19.07 -0.01
N PHE A 475 -9.08 -18.66 0.95
CA PHE A 475 -8.80 -17.25 1.21
C PHE A 475 -7.47 -16.81 0.61
N ASN A 476 -7.47 -15.71 -0.14
CA ASN A 476 -6.23 -15.11 -0.65
C ASN A 476 -5.35 -14.59 0.50
N LEU A 477 -4.04 -14.86 0.42
CA LEU A 477 -3.03 -14.33 1.33
C LEU A 477 -2.28 -13.15 0.71
N VAL A 478 -1.70 -13.37 -0.46
CA VAL A 478 -0.94 -12.36 -1.22
C VAL A 478 -1.09 -12.59 -2.71
N ASP A 479 -0.84 -11.57 -3.50
CA ASP A 479 -0.76 -11.66 -4.95
C ASP A 479 0.31 -10.70 -5.52
N GLY A 480 0.75 -11.00 -6.73
CA GLY A 480 1.70 -10.18 -7.46
C GLY A 480 1.47 -10.23 -8.97
N VAL A 481 2.11 -9.31 -9.66
CA VAL A 481 2.05 -9.17 -11.12
C VAL A 481 3.40 -8.83 -11.70
N ILE A 482 3.65 -9.27 -12.93
CA ILE A 482 4.68 -8.73 -13.80
C ILE A 482 4.09 -8.47 -15.19
N ARG A 483 4.26 -7.26 -15.69
CA ARG A 483 3.98 -6.93 -17.09
C ARG A 483 5.17 -7.34 -17.94
N ALA A 484 4.97 -8.18 -18.92
CA ALA A 484 6.03 -8.88 -19.66
C ALA A 484 7.08 -7.95 -20.25
N ARG A 485 6.69 -6.74 -20.73
CA ARG A 485 7.64 -5.75 -21.23
C ARG A 485 8.62 -5.21 -20.19
N TYR A 486 8.35 -5.41 -18.88
CA TYR A 486 9.19 -4.99 -17.75
C TYR A 486 9.90 -6.15 -17.04
N ARG A 487 9.95 -7.35 -17.65
CA ARG A 487 10.59 -8.53 -17.06
C ARG A 487 12.08 -8.36 -16.74
N GLU A 488 12.75 -7.40 -17.40
CA GLU A 488 14.20 -7.15 -17.25
C GLU A 488 14.50 -5.87 -16.43
N GLY A 489 13.45 -5.18 -15.92
CA GLY A 489 13.57 -3.93 -15.17
C GLY A 489 12.48 -2.94 -15.56
N PHE A 490 12.29 -1.91 -14.75
CA PHE A 490 11.17 -0.97 -14.89
C PHE A 490 11.55 0.33 -15.59
N GLU A 491 12.83 0.57 -15.83
CA GLU A 491 13.36 1.80 -16.43
C GLU A 491 13.07 1.88 -17.93
N LYS A 492 12.98 0.71 -18.58
CA LYS A 492 12.83 0.64 -20.02
C LYS A 492 11.96 -0.54 -20.46
N GLU A 493 10.97 -0.22 -21.28
CA GLU A 493 10.14 -1.24 -21.93
C GLU A 493 10.95 -2.10 -22.89
N LYS A 494 10.74 -3.43 -22.82
CA LYS A 494 11.28 -4.40 -23.77
C LYS A 494 10.20 -5.40 -24.15
N LEU A 495 9.58 -5.20 -25.31
CA LEU A 495 8.57 -6.14 -25.80
C LEU A 495 9.14 -7.55 -25.93
N ILE A 496 8.26 -8.53 -25.81
CA ILE A 496 8.61 -9.95 -25.96
C ILE A 496 8.48 -10.37 -27.43
N GLU A 497 9.28 -11.36 -27.84
CA GLU A 497 9.11 -12.01 -29.13
C GLU A 497 8.09 -13.15 -28.95
N PRO A 498 7.00 -13.15 -29.74
CA PRO A 498 6.00 -14.20 -29.67
C PRO A 498 6.59 -15.59 -29.93
N GLY A 499 6.24 -16.55 -29.06
CA GLY A 499 6.72 -17.92 -29.16
C GLY A 499 8.02 -18.22 -28.39
N GLU A 500 8.72 -17.20 -27.90
CA GLU A 500 9.92 -17.38 -27.08
C GLU A 500 9.53 -17.61 -25.60
N THR A 501 10.29 -18.46 -24.95
CA THR A 501 10.14 -18.73 -23.51
C THR A 501 10.96 -17.72 -22.71
N TYR A 502 10.32 -17.08 -21.74
CA TYR A 502 10.98 -16.17 -20.80
C TYR A 502 10.71 -16.59 -19.34
N LEU A 503 11.65 -16.29 -18.47
CA LEU A 503 11.45 -16.32 -17.03
C LEU A 503 10.81 -15.00 -16.57
N TYR A 504 9.69 -15.10 -15.87
CA TYR A 504 9.00 -13.98 -15.23
C TYR A 504 9.11 -14.13 -13.71
N THR A 505 9.80 -13.19 -13.06
CA THR A 505 9.87 -13.13 -11.61
C THR A 505 8.76 -12.21 -11.11
N ILE A 506 7.86 -12.76 -10.31
CA ILE A 506 6.70 -12.04 -9.75
C ILE A 506 6.92 -11.89 -8.26
N ASP A 507 6.99 -10.65 -7.79
CA ASP A 507 7.03 -10.34 -6.36
C ASP A 507 5.60 -10.36 -5.81
N LEU A 508 5.32 -11.29 -4.89
CA LEU A 508 4.03 -11.41 -4.20
C LEU A 508 4.02 -10.67 -2.86
N TRP A 509 5.02 -9.81 -2.62
CA TRP A 509 5.17 -9.06 -1.36
C TRP A 509 5.50 -9.98 -0.18
N ALA A 510 4.77 -9.85 0.96
CA ALA A 510 5.03 -10.63 2.15
C ALA A 510 3.74 -10.98 2.89
N THR A 511 3.78 -12.04 3.69
CA THR A 511 2.71 -12.41 4.61
C THR A 511 3.27 -13.03 5.89
N SER A 512 2.41 -13.22 6.88
CA SER A 512 2.66 -14.05 8.05
C SER A 512 1.39 -14.85 8.36
N TYR A 513 1.47 -16.16 8.20
CA TYR A 513 0.32 -17.05 8.36
C TYR A 513 0.72 -18.41 8.93
N LEU A 514 -0.01 -18.89 9.93
CA LEU A 514 0.08 -20.24 10.43
C LEU A 514 -0.99 -21.12 9.78
N LEU A 515 -0.52 -22.07 8.96
CA LEU A 515 -1.35 -23.14 8.41
C LEU A 515 -1.66 -24.17 9.49
N SER A 516 -2.92 -24.50 9.68
CA SER A 516 -3.36 -25.56 10.59
C SER A 516 -3.27 -26.94 9.91
N PRO A 517 -3.20 -28.04 10.70
CA PRO A 517 -3.33 -29.38 10.13
C PRO A 517 -4.57 -29.52 9.28
N GLY A 518 -4.42 -30.04 8.07
CA GLY A 518 -5.49 -30.16 7.07
C GLY A 518 -5.62 -29.00 6.10
N ASP A 519 -5.07 -27.82 6.41
CA ASP A 519 -5.00 -26.71 5.45
C ASP A 519 -4.14 -27.10 4.24
N ARG A 520 -4.40 -26.47 3.10
CA ARG A 520 -3.59 -26.57 1.89
C ARG A 520 -3.20 -25.18 1.43
N LEU A 521 -2.10 -25.08 0.70
CA LEU A 521 -1.80 -23.91 -0.10
C LEU A 521 -2.27 -24.14 -1.54
N ARG A 522 -2.75 -23.08 -2.18
CA ARG A 522 -3.10 -23.04 -3.59
C ARG A 522 -2.39 -21.85 -4.26
N VAL A 523 -1.88 -22.08 -5.45
CA VAL A 523 -1.32 -21.02 -6.31
C VAL A 523 -2.18 -20.91 -7.55
N ASP A 524 -2.69 -19.71 -7.82
CA ASP A 524 -3.41 -19.38 -9.04
C ASP A 524 -2.51 -18.56 -9.97
N ILE A 525 -2.36 -18.98 -11.23
CA ILE A 525 -1.63 -18.27 -12.29
C ILE A 525 -2.62 -17.81 -13.36
N THR A 526 -2.59 -16.52 -13.70
CA THR A 526 -3.47 -15.90 -14.70
C THR A 526 -2.81 -14.68 -15.33
N SER A 527 -3.52 -13.96 -16.23
CA SER A 527 -3.04 -12.76 -16.92
C SER A 527 -3.80 -11.47 -16.56
N SER A 528 -4.69 -11.49 -15.56
CA SER A 528 -5.46 -10.30 -15.20
C SER A 528 -5.97 -10.32 -13.76
N ASN A 529 -6.17 -9.11 -13.20
CA ASN A 529 -6.77 -8.84 -11.89
C ASN A 529 -7.49 -7.48 -11.99
N TYR A 530 -8.63 -7.49 -12.68
CA TYR A 530 -9.34 -6.29 -13.10
C TYR A 530 -10.56 -6.01 -12.19
N PRO A 531 -10.80 -4.77 -11.78
CA PRO A 531 -10.18 -3.53 -12.21
C PRO A 531 -9.06 -3.01 -11.27
N ARG A 532 -8.57 -3.81 -10.32
CA ARG A 532 -7.41 -3.38 -9.49
C ARG A 532 -6.27 -2.91 -10.37
N LEU A 533 -5.89 -3.74 -11.36
CA LEU A 533 -4.87 -3.43 -12.34
C LEU A 533 -5.48 -3.21 -13.73
N ALA A 534 -4.88 -2.32 -14.49
CA ALA A 534 -5.23 -2.13 -15.89
C ALA A 534 -4.90 -3.41 -16.68
N ARG A 535 -5.93 -3.99 -17.30
CA ARG A 535 -5.77 -5.16 -18.17
C ARG A 535 -4.78 -4.88 -19.29
N ASN A 536 -3.87 -5.81 -19.56
CA ASN A 536 -3.02 -5.75 -20.72
C ASN A 536 -3.84 -6.10 -21.96
N LEU A 537 -3.74 -5.28 -23.01
CA LEU A 537 -4.49 -5.49 -24.26
C LEU A 537 -3.75 -6.41 -25.25
N ASN A 538 -2.58 -6.97 -24.86
CA ASN A 538 -1.74 -7.94 -25.56
C ASN A 538 -1.18 -7.47 -26.92
N THR A 539 -1.40 -6.23 -27.33
CA THR A 539 -0.98 -5.71 -28.64
C THR A 539 0.48 -5.28 -28.71
N GLY A 540 1.11 -5.03 -27.54
CA GLY A 540 2.43 -4.40 -27.45
C GLY A 540 2.41 -2.89 -27.80
N ALA A 541 1.24 -2.30 -28.01
CA ALA A 541 1.09 -0.87 -28.26
C ALA A 541 1.51 -0.04 -27.04
N ARG A 542 1.68 1.27 -27.23
CA ARG A 542 1.97 2.20 -26.14
C ARG A 542 0.83 2.17 -25.12
N PHE A 543 1.20 1.98 -23.86
CA PHE A 543 0.25 1.93 -22.75
C PHE A 543 -0.70 3.14 -22.73
N ALA A 544 -1.92 2.92 -22.31
CA ALA A 544 -3.02 3.90 -22.22
C ALA A 544 -3.50 4.54 -23.54
N LYS A 545 -2.83 4.31 -24.68
CA LYS A 545 -3.08 4.99 -25.97
C LYS A 545 -3.95 4.20 -26.95
N THR A 546 -4.30 2.95 -26.64
CA THR A 546 -5.06 2.08 -27.55
C THR A 546 -6.30 1.52 -26.90
N ALA A 547 -7.31 1.22 -27.71
CA ALA A 547 -8.47 0.41 -27.36
C ALA A 547 -8.47 -0.94 -28.10
N GLU A 548 -7.48 -1.19 -28.97
CA GLU A 548 -7.34 -2.44 -29.69
C GLU A 548 -6.95 -3.55 -28.72
N MET A 549 -7.65 -4.69 -28.79
CA MET A 549 -7.42 -5.88 -27.95
C MET A 549 -7.03 -7.07 -28.81
N LYS A 550 -6.14 -7.90 -28.29
CA LYS A 550 -5.77 -9.17 -28.89
C LYS A 550 -5.91 -10.27 -27.84
N VAL A 551 -6.58 -11.35 -28.19
CA VAL A 551 -6.56 -12.58 -27.39
C VAL A 551 -5.14 -13.15 -27.42
N ALA A 552 -4.66 -13.64 -26.28
CA ALA A 552 -3.33 -14.25 -26.15
C ALA A 552 -3.43 -15.69 -25.65
N HIS A 553 -2.61 -16.57 -26.24
CA HIS A 553 -2.51 -17.96 -25.82
C HIS A 553 -1.23 -18.12 -24.98
N GLN A 554 -1.42 -18.45 -23.72
CA GLN A 554 -0.36 -18.59 -22.73
C GLN A 554 0.03 -20.03 -22.53
N THR A 555 1.31 -20.28 -22.42
CA THR A 555 1.89 -21.57 -22.04
C THR A 555 2.74 -21.38 -20.80
N ILE A 556 2.42 -22.08 -19.72
CA ILE A 556 3.22 -22.13 -18.50
C ILE A 556 4.02 -23.43 -18.53
N HIS A 557 5.37 -23.31 -18.52
CA HIS A 557 6.28 -24.47 -18.57
C HIS A 557 6.50 -25.04 -17.18
N LEU A 558 6.44 -26.36 -17.09
CA LEU A 558 6.49 -27.14 -15.85
C LEU A 558 7.45 -28.32 -16.03
N SER A 559 8.55 -28.10 -16.75
CA SER A 559 9.54 -29.11 -17.11
C SER A 559 10.79 -29.02 -16.23
N ASP A 560 11.68 -29.96 -16.33
CA ASP A 560 13.00 -29.94 -15.67
C ASP A 560 13.89 -28.81 -16.20
N GLU A 561 13.75 -28.42 -17.48
CA GLU A 561 14.49 -27.31 -18.09
C GLU A 561 13.88 -25.93 -17.76
N SER A 562 12.59 -25.88 -17.48
CA SER A 562 11.81 -24.65 -17.23
C SER A 562 10.85 -24.85 -16.05
N PRO A 563 11.38 -25.04 -14.83
CA PRO A 563 10.61 -25.43 -13.65
C PRO A 563 9.95 -24.19 -12.98
N SER A 564 8.73 -23.87 -13.39
CA SER A 564 7.95 -22.83 -12.73
C SER A 564 7.69 -23.20 -11.26
N ARG A 565 7.88 -22.20 -10.36
CA ARG A 565 7.84 -22.42 -8.92
C ARG A 565 7.45 -21.17 -8.15
N ILE A 566 7.08 -21.35 -6.89
CA ILE A 566 6.94 -20.28 -5.90
C ILE A 566 7.96 -20.50 -4.77
N ILE A 567 8.57 -19.42 -4.29
CA ILE A 567 9.51 -19.45 -3.17
C ILE A 567 8.76 -19.03 -1.92
N LEU A 568 8.64 -19.94 -0.94
CA LEU A 568 7.90 -19.72 0.30
C LEU A 568 8.83 -19.63 1.52
N PRO A 569 8.56 -18.68 2.46
CA PRO A 569 9.34 -18.43 3.66
C PRO A 569 8.86 -19.30 4.84
N PHE A 570 9.28 -20.53 4.95
CA PHE A 570 8.92 -21.40 6.09
C PHE A 570 9.67 -21.00 7.36
N ILE A 571 8.99 -21.03 8.48
CA ILE A 571 9.57 -20.74 9.80
C ILE A 571 9.66 -22.04 10.60
N PRO A 572 10.87 -22.47 10.99
CA PRO A 572 11.03 -23.57 11.94
C PRO A 572 10.37 -23.23 13.27
N ARG A 573 9.56 -24.14 13.78
CA ARG A 573 8.89 -24.03 15.09
C ARG A 573 9.40 -25.08 16.07
#